data_e23c43b73aedf6fe80f6e0f523f74985
#
_entry.id   e23c43b73aedf6fe80f6e0f523f74985
#
_cell.length_a   1.000
_cell.length_b   1.000
_cell.length_c   1.000
_cell.angle_alpha   90.00
_cell.angle_beta   90.00
_cell.angle_gamma   90.00
#
_symmetry.space_group_name_H-M   'P 1'
#
loop_
_entity.id
_entity.type
_entity.pdbx_description
1 polymer ?
#
loop_
_entity_poly.entity_id
_entity_poly.type
_entity_poly.pdbx_seq_one_letter_code
_entity_poly.pdbx_strand_id
1 'polypeptide(L)'
;MRKGFTLVEVLGVMALAGILCIGLAVSGNRIWQNNRIDICESELREMTTAFKSYLTDYGSPVIEPDVNYEPVLEEIIEILNQKYLPYTIEKQETAADKTSVHLKTSVKKDPWGNPYDLYIYTAENAENVPGLVIMISSGKNGQCSRATYASGNFGDDVIALVEPD
;
A
#
# COMPACT_ATOMS: atom_id res chain seq x y z
N MET A 1 25.46 -17.77 57.19
CA MET A 1 26.52 -17.14 56.35
C MET A 1 25.94 -16.74 55.02
N ARG A 2 25.82 -15.44 54.69
CA ARG A 2 25.41 -14.98 53.38
C ARG A 2 26.61 -15.09 52.42
N LYS A 3 26.51 -15.97 51.43
CA LYS A 3 27.52 -16.05 50.39
C LYS A 3 27.33 -14.83 49.48
N GLY A 4 28.31 -13.94 49.42
CA GLY A 4 28.31 -12.84 48.46
C GLY A 4 28.62 -13.35 47.04
N PHE A 5 28.07 -12.70 46.02
CA PHE A 5 28.41 -12.99 44.64
C PHE A 5 29.86 -12.64 44.35
N THR A 6 30.56 -13.48 43.62
CA THR A 6 31.92 -13.18 43.15
C THR A 6 31.87 -12.19 41.99
N LEU A 7 32.91 -11.38 41.83
CA LEU A 7 33.05 -10.42 40.72
C LEU A 7 32.90 -11.12 39.35
N VAL A 8 33.42 -12.35 39.25
CA VAL A 8 33.36 -13.16 38.02
C VAL A 8 31.91 -13.59 37.68
N GLU A 9 31.11 -13.95 38.69
CA GLU A 9 29.68 -14.28 38.49
C GLU A 9 28.90 -13.07 37.97
N VAL A 10 29.16 -11.88 38.52
CA VAL A 10 28.49 -10.66 38.07
C VAL A 10 28.87 -10.31 36.64
N LEU A 11 30.16 -10.40 36.30
CA LEU A 11 30.65 -10.17 34.93
C LEU A 11 30.06 -11.18 33.93
N GLY A 12 29.97 -12.47 34.32
CA GLY A 12 29.34 -13.50 33.49
C GLY A 12 27.87 -13.23 33.18
N VAL A 13 27.11 -12.82 34.20
CA VAL A 13 25.69 -12.46 34.03
C VAL A 13 25.53 -11.22 33.14
N MET A 14 26.37 -10.20 33.33
CA MET A 14 26.32 -8.99 32.48
C MET A 14 26.65 -9.30 31.02
N ALA A 15 27.63 -10.16 30.76
CA ALA A 15 27.96 -10.58 29.41
C ALA A 15 26.82 -11.34 28.73
N LEU A 16 26.20 -12.28 29.42
CA LEU A 16 25.04 -13.02 28.92
C LEU A 16 23.85 -12.10 28.68
N ALA A 17 23.56 -11.19 29.59
CA ALA A 17 22.48 -10.22 29.44
C ALA A 17 22.72 -9.31 28.20
N GLY A 18 23.96 -8.87 27.96
CA GLY A 18 24.31 -8.10 26.79
C GLY A 18 24.04 -8.84 25.47
N ILE A 19 24.41 -10.12 25.38
CA ILE A 19 24.17 -10.95 24.20
C ILE A 19 22.65 -11.12 23.95
N LEU A 20 21.87 -11.37 25.01
CA LEU A 20 20.43 -11.51 24.91
C LEU A 20 19.75 -10.20 24.45
N CYS A 21 20.18 -9.05 24.95
CA CYS A 21 19.67 -7.75 24.54
C CYS A 21 19.89 -7.49 23.05
N ILE A 22 21.06 -7.82 22.51
CA ILE A 22 21.38 -7.66 21.08
C ILE A 22 20.45 -8.58 20.25
N GLY A 23 20.30 -9.83 20.66
CA GLY A 23 19.42 -10.79 19.97
C GLY A 23 17.96 -10.32 19.91
N LEU A 24 17.43 -9.80 21.02
CA LEU A 24 16.06 -9.27 21.10
C LEU A 24 15.88 -8.00 20.24
N ALA A 25 16.87 -7.11 20.22
CA ALA A 25 16.80 -5.89 19.41
C ALA A 25 16.74 -6.19 17.89
N VAL A 26 17.55 -7.12 17.41
CA VAL A 26 17.57 -7.52 16.00
C VAL A 26 16.28 -8.24 15.61
N SER A 27 15.82 -9.17 16.44
CA SER A 27 14.58 -9.93 16.18
C SER A 27 13.34 -9.04 16.24
N GLY A 28 13.28 -8.13 17.20
CA GLY A 28 12.16 -7.20 17.37
C GLY A 28 11.97 -6.30 16.15
N ASN A 29 13.04 -5.80 15.55
CA ASN A 29 12.95 -4.94 14.38
C ASN A 29 12.39 -5.69 13.16
N ARG A 30 12.78 -6.95 12.94
CA ARG A 30 12.24 -7.79 11.86
C ARG A 30 10.76 -8.07 12.04
N ILE A 31 10.34 -8.44 13.25
CA ILE A 31 8.93 -8.70 13.57
C ILE A 31 8.10 -7.43 13.33
N TRP A 32 8.60 -6.29 13.72
CA TRP A 32 7.88 -5.02 13.54
C TRP A 32 7.72 -4.62 12.08
N GLN A 33 8.75 -4.84 11.24
CA GLN A 33 8.65 -4.60 9.80
C GLN A 33 7.68 -5.57 9.13
N ASN A 34 7.72 -6.86 9.48
CA ASN A 34 6.78 -7.84 8.93
C ASN A 34 5.33 -7.49 9.29
N ASN A 35 5.07 -7.12 10.54
CA ASN A 35 3.72 -6.70 10.96
C ASN A 35 3.21 -5.49 10.16
N ARG A 36 4.08 -4.56 9.78
CA ARG A 36 3.69 -3.43 8.92
C ARG A 36 3.30 -3.87 7.53
N ILE A 37 4.03 -4.82 6.95
CA ILE A 37 3.70 -5.38 5.64
C ILE A 37 2.35 -6.11 5.71
N ASP A 38 2.13 -6.96 6.72
CA ASP A 38 0.87 -7.69 6.91
C ASP A 38 -0.33 -6.74 7.06
N ILE A 39 -0.17 -5.65 7.82
CA ILE A 39 -1.20 -4.60 7.95
C ILE A 39 -1.47 -3.95 6.59
N CYS A 40 -0.41 -3.56 5.88
CA CYS A 40 -0.52 -2.94 4.56
C CYS A 40 -1.24 -3.84 3.57
N GLU A 41 -0.88 -5.12 3.49
CA GLU A 41 -1.57 -6.09 2.62
C GLU A 41 -3.05 -6.25 2.99
N SER A 42 -3.38 -6.26 4.29
CA SER A 42 -4.77 -6.33 4.73
C SER A 42 -5.57 -5.11 4.31
N GLU A 43 -4.98 -3.92 4.43
CA GLU A 43 -5.60 -2.65 4.03
C GLU A 43 -5.78 -2.57 2.51
N LEU A 44 -4.79 -3.00 1.74
CA LEU A 44 -4.91 -3.07 0.28
C LEU A 44 -5.98 -4.08 -0.18
N ARG A 45 -6.13 -5.20 0.51
CA ARG A 45 -7.21 -6.17 0.25
C ARG A 45 -8.60 -5.57 0.54
N GLU A 46 -8.72 -4.78 1.60
CA GLU A 46 -9.97 -4.06 1.90
C GLU A 46 -10.34 -3.10 0.76
N MET A 47 -9.38 -2.30 0.29
CA MET A 47 -9.56 -1.42 -0.86
C MET A 47 -9.94 -2.19 -2.13
N THR A 48 -9.24 -3.28 -2.41
CA THR A 48 -9.52 -4.15 -3.56
C THR A 48 -10.94 -4.70 -3.51
N THR A 49 -11.39 -5.14 -2.32
CA THR A 49 -12.74 -5.66 -2.13
C THR A 49 -13.80 -4.58 -2.33
N ALA A 50 -13.56 -3.38 -1.83
CA ALA A 50 -14.44 -2.23 -2.05
C ALA A 50 -14.57 -1.88 -3.53
N PHE A 51 -13.45 -1.89 -4.26
CA PHE A 51 -13.44 -1.61 -5.69
C PHE A 51 -14.14 -2.71 -6.50
N LYS A 52 -13.91 -3.99 -6.16
CA LYS A 52 -14.63 -5.13 -6.78
C LYS A 52 -16.13 -5.05 -6.54
N SER A 53 -16.55 -4.64 -5.35
CA SER A 53 -17.99 -4.43 -5.05
C SER A 53 -18.56 -3.30 -5.91
N TYR A 54 -17.84 -2.22 -6.10
CA TYR A 54 -18.21 -1.15 -7.02
C TYR A 54 -18.35 -1.67 -8.46
N LEU A 55 -17.36 -2.42 -8.96
CA LEU A 55 -17.40 -3.00 -10.32
C LEU A 55 -18.58 -3.96 -10.51
N THR A 56 -18.94 -4.72 -9.48
CA THR A 56 -20.10 -5.62 -9.51
C THR A 56 -21.41 -4.85 -9.62
N ASP A 57 -21.54 -3.73 -8.92
CA ASP A 57 -22.78 -2.94 -8.88
C ASP A 57 -22.95 -2.01 -10.09
N TYR A 58 -21.85 -1.46 -10.61
CA TYR A 58 -21.87 -0.42 -11.66
C TYR A 58 -21.20 -0.83 -12.98
N GLY A 59 -20.50 -1.97 -13.00
CA GLY A 59 -19.71 -2.41 -14.13
C GLY A 59 -18.32 -1.78 -14.19
N SER A 60 -17.54 -2.21 -15.17
CA SER A 60 -16.18 -1.65 -15.38
C SER A 60 -16.29 -0.21 -15.87
N PRO A 61 -15.59 0.73 -15.25
CA PRO A 61 -15.53 2.11 -15.73
C PRO A 61 -14.77 2.13 -17.06
N VAL A 62 -15.48 2.22 -18.17
CA VAL A 62 -14.86 2.43 -19.49
C VAL A 62 -14.48 3.89 -19.58
N ILE A 63 -13.22 4.20 -19.38
CA ILE A 63 -12.67 5.53 -19.61
C ILE A 63 -12.18 5.54 -21.06
N GLU A 64 -13.02 6.05 -21.96
CA GLU A 64 -12.65 6.22 -23.37
C GLU A 64 -11.69 7.43 -23.50
N PRO A 65 -10.55 7.29 -24.20
CA PRO A 65 -9.54 8.35 -24.28
C PRO A 65 -10.03 9.63 -24.96
N ASP A 66 -11.03 9.54 -25.83
CA ASP A 66 -11.58 10.65 -26.63
C ASP A 66 -12.74 11.38 -25.94
N VAL A 67 -13.28 10.86 -24.84
CA VAL A 67 -14.36 11.47 -24.08
C VAL A 67 -13.80 12.30 -22.94
N ASN A 68 -14.44 13.41 -22.61
CA ASN A 68 -14.15 14.13 -21.37
C ASN A 68 -14.54 13.25 -20.17
N TYR A 69 -13.61 12.43 -19.69
CA TYR A 69 -13.81 11.45 -18.59
C TYR A 69 -13.84 12.11 -17.21
N GLU A 70 -13.53 13.40 -17.09
CA GLU A 70 -13.50 14.07 -15.78
C GLU A 70 -14.81 13.99 -15.01
N PRO A 71 -16.00 14.22 -15.61
CA PRO A 71 -17.26 14.06 -14.91
C PRO A 71 -17.53 12.62 -14.45
N VAL A 72 -17.17 11.65 -15.29
CA VAL A 72 -17.35 10.22 -14.98
C VAL A 72 -16.42 9.82 -13.81
N LEU A 73 -15.21 10.31 -13.80
CA LEU A 73 -14.25 10.05 -12.73
C LEU A 73 -14.69 10.67 -11.40
N GLU A 74 -15.19 11.90 -11.42
CA GLU A 74 -15.71 12.57 -10.22
C GLU A 74 -16.89 11.79 -9.63
N GLU A 75 -17.80 11.28 -10.47
CA GLU A 75 -18.91 10.41 -10.04
C GLU A 75 -18.39 9.12 -9.41
N ILE A 76 -17.41 8.45 -10.03
CA ILE A 76 -16.79 7.24 -9.48
C ILE A 76 -16.18 7.49 -8.11
N ILE A 77 -15.41 8.57 -7.98
CA ILE A 77 -14.76 8.97 -6.71
C ILE A 77 -15.83 9.25 -5.65
N GLU A 78 -16.88 9.96 -6.00
CA GLU A 78 -17.98 10.29 -5.08
C GLU A 78 -18.67 9.02 -4.58
N ILE A 79 -19.02 8.11 -5.47
CA ILE A 79 -19.69 6.83 -5.15
C ILE A 79 -18.78 5.98 -4.26
N LEU A 80 -17.49 5.86 -4.60
CA LEU A 80 -16.52 5.10 -3.80
C LEU A 80 -16.40 5.68 -2.39
N ASN A 81 -16.27 6.99 -2.27
CA ASN A 81 -16.15 7.67 -0.98
C ASN A 81 -17.41 7.59 -0.11
N GLN A 82 -18.60 7.57 -0.72
CA GLN A 82 -19.86 7.55 0.02
C GLN A 82 -20.30 6.15 0.42
N LYS A 83 -20.06 5.16 -0.42
CA LYS A 83 -20.71 3.84 -0.28
C LYS A 83 -19.76 2.69 0.00
N TYR A 84 -18.55 2.70 -0.56
CA TYR A 84 -17.68 1.53 -0.54
C TYR A 84 -16.43 1.68 0.32
N LEU A 85 -15.85 2.86 0.38
CA LEU A 85 -14.62 3.09 1.12
C LEU A 85 -14.89 3.74 2.48
N PRO A 86 -14.27 3.27 3.55
CA PRO A 86 -14.35 3.90 4.87
C PRO A 86 -13.47 5.17 4.99
N TYR A 87 -12.79 5.57 3.93
CA TYR A 87 -11.90 6.72 3.86
C TYR A 87 -12.03 7.39 2.51
N THR A 88 -11.59 8.66 2.44
CA THR A 88 -11.72 9.48 1.23
C THR A 88 -10.52 9.31 0.31
N ILE A 89 -10.79 9.15 -0.99
CA ILE A 89 -9.82 9.24 -2.07
C ILE A 89 -9.99 10.56 -2.82
N GLU A 90 -8.88 11.12 -3.29
CA GLU A 90 -8.84 12.38 -4.02
C GLU A 90 -8.01 12.24 -5.30
N LYS A 91 -8.45 12.91 -6.36
CA LYS A 91 -7.69 13.00 -7.62
C LYS A 91 -6.44 13.83 -7.39
N GLN A 92 -5.30 13.34 -7.84
CA GLN A 92 -4.04 14.08 -7.84
C GLN A 92 -3.72 14.63 -9.22
N GLU A 93 -3.39 13.75 -10.14
CA GLU A 93 -3.00 14.10 -11.50
C GLU A 93 -3.54 13.08 -12.49
N THR A 94 -3.78 13.55 -13.70
CA THR A 94 -3.99 12.68 -14.86
C THR A 94 -2.67 12.59 -15.61
N ALA A 95 -2.27 11.41 -16.03
CA ALA A 95 -1.09 11.26 -16.87
C ALA A 95 -1.22 12.17 -18.13
N ALA A 96 -0.12 12.81 -18.53
CA ALA A 96 -0.13 13.74 -19.69
C ALA A 96 -0.59 13.04 -20.99
N ASP A 97 -0.36 11.73 -21.10
CA ASP A 97 -0.81 10.87 -22.19
C ASP A 97 -2.26 10.37 -22.03
N LYS A 98 -2.95 10.78 -20.97
CA LYS A 98 -4.31 10.33 -20.61
C LYS A 98 -4.46 8.80 -20.45
N THR A 99 -3.38 8.09 -20.22
CA THR A 99 -3.38 6.61 -20.13
C THR A 99 -3.76 6.09 -18.75
N SER A 100 -3.67 6.92 -17.73
CA SER A 100 -4.06 6.57 -16.38
C SER A 100 -4.45 7.79 -15.56
N VAL A 101 -5.30 7.57 -14.57
CA VAL A 101 -5.66 8.56 -13.56
C VAL A 101 -5.04 8.16 -12.23
N HIS A 102 -4.39 9.12 -11.59
CA HIS A 102 -3.76 8.95 -10.29
C HIS A 102 -4.64 9.54 -9.19
N LEU A 103 -4.98 8.71 -8.22
CA LEU A 103 -5.72 9.06 -7.02
C LEU A 103 -4.88 8.78 -5.80
N LYS A 104 -5.12 9.52 -4.72
CA LYS A 104 -4.51 9.26 -3.40
C LYS A 104 -5.55 9.22 -2.31
N THR A 105 -5.27 8.45 -1.26
CA THR A 105 -6.05 8.53 -0.03
C THR A 105 -5.70 9.83 0.70
N SER A 106 -6.72 10.61 1.12
CA SER A 106 -6.49 11.89 1.80
C SER A 106 -6.13 11.72 3.28
N VAL A 107 -6.83 10.87 3.99
CA VAL A 107 -6.69 10.68 5.44
C VAL A 107 -6.03 9.35 5.78
N LYS A 108 -6.40 8.27 5.08
CA LYS A 108 -5.86 6.93 5.30
C LYS A 108 -4.40 6.90 4.84
N LYS A 109 -3.52 6.43 5.72
CA LYS A 109 -2.09 6.27 5.47
C LYS A 109 -1.66 4.85 5.69
N ASP A 110 -0.67 4.45 4.94
CA ASP A 110 0.00 3.17 5.13
C ASP A 110 0.74 3.10 6.49
N PRO A 111 1.23 1.94 6.91
CA PRO A 111 1.95 1.78 8.17
C PRO A 111 3.25 2.60 8.29
N TRP A 112 3.76 3.16 7.21
CA TRP A 112 4.93 4.04 7.19
C TRP A 112 4.57 5.52 7.21
N GLY A 113 3.28 5.85 7.06
CA GLY A 113 2.75 7.20 7.13
C GLY A 113 2.53 7.88 5.78
N ASN A 114 2.70 7.14 4.68
CA ASN A 114 2.45 7.63 3.33
C ASN A 114 0.99 7.42 2.92
N PRO A 115 0.41 8.24 2.04
CA PRO A 115 -0.88 7.93 1.45
C PRO A 115 -0.78 6.70 0.56
N TYR A 116 -1.90 5.99 0.37
CA TYR A 116 -2.00 4.97 -0.68
C TYR A 116 -2.21 5.64 -2.03
N ASP A 117 -1.50 5.15 -3.03
CA ASP A 117 -1.62 5.56 -4.43
C ASP A 117 -2.52 4.57 -5.18
N LEU A 118 -3.46 5.09 -5.97
CA LEU A 118 -4.35 4.30 -6.82
C LEU A 118 -4.19 4.78 -8.26
N TYR A 119 -3.97 3.86 -9.17
CA TYR A 119 -3.88 4.15 -10.60
C TYR A 119 -5.01 3.42 -11.32
N ILE A 120 -5.88 4.17 -11.99
CA ILE A 120 -6.92 3.64 -12.87
C ILE A 120 -6.43 3.80 -14.30
N TYR A 121 -6.31 2.70 -15.03
CA TYR A 121 -5.83 2.68 -16.41
C TYR A 121 -6.99 2.78 -17.39
N THR A 122 -6.79 3.52 -18.49
CA THR A 122 -7.74 3.60 -19.58
C THR A 122 -7.73 2.34 -20.45
N ALA A 123 -8.82 2.08 -21.17
CA ALA A 123 -8.98 0.86 -21.96
C ALA A 123 -7.91 0.64 -23.02
N GLU A 124 -7.34 1.70 -23.62
CA GLU A 124 -6.26 1.58 -24.62
C GLU A 124 -4.97 0.95 -24.09
N ASN A 125 -4.73 1.03 -22.79
CA ASN A 125 -3.54 0.48 -22.15
C ASN A 125 -3.80 -0.77 -21.33
N ALA A 126 -5.05 -1.24 -21.24
CA ALA A 126 -5.41 -2.45 -20.52
C ALA A 126 -4.74 -3.71 -21.10
N GLU A 127 -4.41 -3.73 -22.40
CA GLU A 127 -3.71 -4.85 -23.03
C GLU A 127 -2.29 -5.08 -22.49
N ASN A 128 -1.66 -4.04 -21.94
CA ASN A 128 -0.27 -4.10 -21.44
C ASN A 128 -0.17 -4.05 -19.93
N VAL A 129 -1.29 -3.94 -19.21
CA VAL A 129 -1.32 -3.85 -17.74
C VAL A 129 -2.26 -4.92 -17.21
N PRO A 130 -1.79 -5.80 -16.31
CA PRO A 130 -2.57 -6.94 -15.83
C PRO A 130 -3.76 -6.60 -14.94
N GLY A 131 -4.15 -5.34 -14.82
CA GLY A 131 -5.30 -4.93 -14.01
C GLY A 131 -5.82 -3.57 -14.38
N LEU A 132 -7.12 -3.37 -14.23
CA LEU A 132 -7.77 -2.09 -14.50
C LEU A 132 -7.40 -1.04 -13.41
N VAL A 133 -7.22 -1.48 -12.17
CA VAL A 133 -6.86 -0.63 -11.04
C VAL A 133 -5.70 -1.22 -10.29
N ILE A 134 -4.68 -0.41 -10.04
CA ILE A 134 -3.51 -0.76 -9.25
C ILE A 134 -3.51 0.10 -8.00
N MET A 135 -3.40 -0.54 -6.85
CA MET A 135 -3.29 0.11 -5.55
C MET A 135 -1.91 -0.15 -4.98
N ILE A 136 -1.24 0.88 -4.53
CA ILE A 136 0.16 0.82 -4.11
C ILE A 136 0.35 1.53 -2.78
N SER A 137 1.08 0.87 -1.87
CA SER A 137 1.76 1.53 -0.76
C SER A 137 3.20 1.74 -1.16
N SER A 138 3.68 2.96 -1.05
CA SER A 138 5.06 3.33 -1.33
C SER A 138 6.06 2.90 -0.24
N GLY A 139 5.64 2.05 0.68
CA GLY A 139 6.51 1.42 1.68
C GLY A 139 7.29 2.41 2.52
N LYS A 140 8.44 1.95 3.02
CA LYS A 140 9.28 2.74 3.92
C LYS A 140 9.97 3.92 3.22
N ASN A 141 10.29 3.79 1.95
CA ASN A 141 11.01 4.83 1.19
C ASN A 141 10.10 6.00 0.77
N GLY A 142 8.77 5.81 0.78
CA GLY A 142 7.78 6.82 0.40
C GLY A 142 7.84 7.20 -1.08
N GLN A 143 8.44 6.36 -1.92
CA GLN A 143 8.62 6.63 -3.34
C GLN A 143 7.98 5.51 -4.16
N CYS A 144 6.85 5.82 -4.76
CA CYS A 144 6.22 4.98 -5.75
C CYS A 144 6.09 5.73 -7.07
N SER A 145 6.25 5.05 -8.17
CA SER A 145 5.98 5.60 -9.49
C SER A 145 5.40 4.54 -10.42
N ARG A 146 4.64 5.00 -11.42
CA ARG A 146 4.18 4.16 -12.53
C ARG A 146 5.35 3.40 -13.19
N ALA A 147 6.53 4.04 -13.28
CA ALA A 147 7.73 3.42 -13.84
C ALA A 147 8.22 2.24 -13.00
N THR A 148 8.05 2.29 -11.69
CA THR A 148 8.38 1.19 -10.77
C THR A 148 7.53 -0.03 -11.08
N TYR A 149 6.22 0.15 -11.29
CA TYR A 149 5.33 -0.93 -11.68
C TYR A 149 5.69 -1.53 -13.04
N ALA A 150 5.89 -0.69 -14.07
CA ALA A 150 6.23 -1.15 -15.41
C ALA A 150 7.57 -1.89 -15.48
N SER A 151 8.51 -1.59 -14.59
CA SER A 151 9.81 -2.27 -14.50
C SER A 151 9.77 -3.59 -13.73
N GLY A 152 8.69 -3.89 -13.00
CA GLY A 152 8.57 -5.04 -12.11
C GLY A 152 9.51 -5.01 -10.89
N ASN A 153 10.13 -3.87 -10.61
CA ASN A 153 11.02 -3.70 -9.47
C ASN A 153 10.33 -2.88 -8.38
N PHE A 154 9.61 -3.56 -7.52
CA PHE A 154 8.75 -2.95 -6.50
C PHE A 154 9.52 -2.54 -5.23
N GLY A 155 10.76 -3.01 -5.04
CA GLY A 155 11.56 -2.65 -3.86
C GLY A 155 10.88 -3.03 -2.54
N ASP A 156 10.48 -2.03 -1.77
CA ASP A 156 9.72 -2.14 -0.52
C ASP A 156 8.22 -1.75 -0.67
N ASP A 157 7.75 -1.55 -1.91
CA ASP A 157 6.36 -1.25 -2.22
C ASP A 157 5.47 -2.49 -2.06
N VAL A 158 4.25 -2.28 -1.58
CA VAL A 158 3.20 -3.32 -1.52
C VAL A 158 2.10 -2.98 -2.51
N ILE A 159 1.77 -3.94 -3.37
CA ILE A 159 0.87 -3.73 -4.51
C ILE A 159 -0.32 -4.68 -4.44
N ALA A 160 -1.49 -4.17 -4.78
CA ALA A 160 -2.69 -4.96 -5.04
C ALA A 160 -3.29 -4.59 -6.41
N LEU A 161 -3.76 -5.60 -7.11
CA LEU A 161 -4.40 -5.48 -8.41
C LEU A 161 -5.88 -5.78 -8.30
N VAL A 162 -6.68 -4.99 -9.00
CA VAL A 162 -8.08 -5.30 -9.27
C VAL A 162 -8.19 -5.71 -10.73
N GLU A 163 -8.26 -7.00 -10.95
CA GLU A 163 -8.49 -7.55 -12.28
C GLU A 163 -10.00 -7.54 -12.57
N PRO A 164 -10.43 -7.15 -13.78
CA PRO A 164 -11.79 -7.36 -14.21
C PRO A 164 -12.05 -8.87 -14.36
N ASP A 165 -13.20 -9.33 -13.89
CA ASP A 165 -13.66 -10.71 -14.06
C ASP A 165 -14.02 -11.00 -15.52
#